data_4e80d0ddc3c5e940d792396e7903f1ef
#
_entry.id   4e80d0ddc3c5e940d792396e7903f1ef
#
_cell.length_a   1.000
_cell.length_b   1.000
_cell.length_c   1.000
_cell.angle_alpha   90.00
_cell.angle_beta   90.00
_cell.angle_gamma   90.00
#
_symmetry.space_group_name_H-M   'P 1'
#
loop_
_entity.id
_entity.type
_entity.pdbx_description
1 polymer ?
#
loop_
_entity_poly.entity_id
_entity_poly.type
_entity_poly.pdbx_seq_one_letter_code
_entity_poly.pdbx_strand_id
1 'polypeptide(L)'
;WTDLRVWAGGFAFVIFAPFGWIIYQAYHAAQRRRPRRCPNDGSWMPRVLDEYEHKHLTSGQIKEEELASKEYDVWVCRECDHVTIKGFRRWFSKQKLCKKCGYHTLESYGSAVTHNPTRHSTGERRTDFQCNHCNERYSVFKILPMISDNSSSGSGFSGGGGGGGSSSGGGASGSW
;
A
#
# COMPACT_ATOMS: atom_id res chain seq x y z
N TRP A 1 -33.17 -5.14 -30.29
CA TRP A 1 -32.04 -4.44 -30.97
C TRP A 1 -31.29 -3.50 -30.05
N THR A 2 -31.86 -3.07 -28.92
CA THR A 2 -31.21 -2.23 -27.90
C THR A 2 -30.21 -3.04 -27.05
N ASP A 3 -30.49 -4.30 -26.76
CA ASP A 3 -29.64 -5.15 -25.92
C ASP A 3 -28.30 -5.48 -26.57
N LEU A 4 -28.27 -5.68 -27.89
CA LEU A 4 -27.05 -6.02 -28.63
C LEU A 4 -26.01 -4.87 -28.60
N ARG A 5 -26.49 -3.60 -28.62
CA ARG A 5 -25.60 -2.43 -28.55
C ARG A 5 -24.99 -2.23 -27.19
N VAL A 6 -25.72 -2.53 -26.11
CA VAL A 6 -25.23 -2.45 -24.74
C VAL A 6 -24.16 -3.52 -24.50
N TRP A 7 -24.41 -4.76 -24.99
CA TRP A 7 -23.44 -5.85 -24.89
C TRP A 7 -22.16 -5.58 -25.69
N ALA A 8 -22.27 -5.08 -26.92
CA ALA A 8 -21.10 -4.74 -27.74
C ALA A 8 -20.25 -3.62 -27.12
N GLY A 9 -20.89 -2.58 -26.52
CA GLY A 9 -20.19 -1.52 -25.81
C GLY A 9 -19.47 -2.01 -24.54
N GLY A 10 -20.10 -2.90 -23.76
CA GLY A 10 -19.51 -3.50 -22.58
C GLY A 10 -18.29 -4.36 -22.90
N PHE A 11 -18.38 -5.21 -23.93
CA PHE A 11 -17.25 -6.04 -24.38
C PHE A 11 -16.08 -5.20 -24.89
N ALA A 12 -16.35 -4.16 -25.67
CA ALA A 12 -15.30 -3.25 -26.14
C ALA A 12 -14.57 -2.58 -24.98
N PHE A 13 -15.27 -2.11 -23.95
CA PHE A 13 -14.66 -1.47 -22.79
C PHE A 13 -13.76 -2.45 -22.02
N VAL A 14 -14.19 -3.69 -21.80
CA VAL A 14 -13.40 -4.73 -21.08
C VAL A 14 -12.12 -5.07 -21.84
N ILE A 15 -12.14 -5.08 -23.18
CA ILE A 15 -10.96 -5.39 -24.00
C ILE A 15 -10.01 -4.17 -24.08
N PHE A 16 -10.54 -2.96 -24.32
CA PHE A 16 -9.70 -1.77 -24.58
C PHE A 16 -9.20 -1.08 -23.31
N ALA A 17 -9.89 -1.18 -22.17
CA ALA A 17 -9.46 -0.58 -20.92
C ALA A 17 -8.07 -1.05 -20.45
N PRO A 18 -7.73 -2.37 -20.45
CA PRO A 18 -6.41 -2.82 -20.06
C PRO A 18 -5.31 -2.33 -21.01
N PHE A 19 -5.57 -2.25 -22.32
CA PHE A 19 -4.61 -1.69 -23.27
C PHE A 19 -4.36 -0.20 -23.03
N GLY A 20 -5.41 0.56 -22.80
CA GLY A 20 -5.29 1.98 -22.42
C GLY A 20 -4.49 2.17 -21.14
N TRP A 21 -4.72 1.30 -20.16
CA TRP A 21 -3.95 1.30 -18.91
C TRP A 21 -2.47 1.00 -19.14
N ILE A 22 -2.13 0.00 -19.95
CA ILE A 22 -0.73 -0.35 -20.27
C ILE A 22 -0.05 0.80 -20.98
N ILE A 23 -0.69 1.41 -21.98
CA ILE A 23 -0.17 2.56 -22.72
C ILE A 23 0.06 3.74 -21.76
N TYR A 24 -0.90 4.02 -20.88
CA TYR A 24 -0.78 5.05 -19.86
C TYR A 24 0.41 4.81 -18.93
N GLN A 25 0.59 3.59 -18.44
CA GLN A 25 1.72 3.21 -17.59
C GLN A 25 3.06 3.33 -18.32
N ALA A 26 3.12 2.86 -19.57
CA ALA A 26 4.32 2.97 -20.41
C ALA A 26 4.68 4.44 -20.68
N TYR A 27 3.68 5.28 -20.96
CA TYR A 27 3.88 6.72 -21.14
C TYR A 27 4.44 7.39 -19.88
N HIS A 28 3.86 7.10 -18.72
CA HIS A 28 4.35 7.64 -17.44
C HIS A 28 5.75 7.14 -17.09
N ALA A 29 6.06 5.88 -17.35
CA ALA A 29 7.40 5.32 -17.17
C ALA A 29 8.42 6.00 -18.09
N ALA A 30 8.06 6.24 -19.36
CA ALA A 30 8.91 6.96 -20.31
C ALA A 30 9.14 8.41 -19.88
N GLN A 31 8.11 9.08 -19.37
CA GLN A 31 8.22 10.45 -18.85
C GLN A 31 9.17 10.54 -17.64
N ARG A 32 9.15 9.56 -16.75
CA ARG A 32 10.07 9.50 -15.60
C ARG A 32 11.53 9.37 -16.04
N ARG A 33 11.81 8.59 -17.08
CA ARG A 33 13.18 8.31 -17.57
C ARG A 33 13.77 9.41 -18.44
N ARG A 34 13.00 10.45 -18.80
CA ARG A 34 13.48 11.55 -19.64
C ARG A 34 14.64 12.31 -18.99
N PRO A 35 15.67 12.68 -19.76
CA PRO A 35 16.69 13.61 -19.29
C PRO A 35 16.06 14.92 -18.81
N ARG A 36 16.68 15.54 -17.83
CA ARG A 36 16.22 16.81 -17.25
C ARG A 36 17.22 17.92 -17.55
N ARG A 37 16.77 19.16 -17.50
CA ARG A 37 17.66 20.30 -17.59
C ARG A 37 18.25 20.60 -16.22
N CYS A 38 19.56 20.84 -16.19
CA CYS A 38 20.26 21.26 -14.99
C CYS A 38 19.82 22.68 -14.59
N PRO A 39 19.48 22.93 -13.34
CA PRO A 39 19.09 24.26 -12.88
C PRO A 39 20.25 25.26 -12.85
N ASN A 40 21.51 24.79 -12.80
CA ASN A 40 22.68 25.63 -12.68
C ASN A 40 23.19 26.13 -14.04
N ASP A 41 23.29 25.25 -15.04
CA ASP A 41 23.91 25.54 -16.32
C ASP A 41 23.01 25.29 -17.54
N GLY A 42 21.80 24.72 -17.31
CA GLY A 42 20.86 24.41 -18.38
C GLY A 42 21.21 23.20 -19.23
N SER A 43 22.31 22.50 -18.96
CA SER A 43 22.74 21.29 -19.67
C SER A 43 21.77 20.12 -19.44
N TRP A 44 21.86 19.09 -20.30
CA TRP A 44 21.03 17.90 -20.16
C TRP A 44 21.63 16.92 -19.15
N MET A 45 20.87 16.60 -18.12
CA MET A 45 21.21 15.62 -17.09
C MET A 45 20.59 14.27 -17.45
N PRO A 46 21.40 13.25 -17.80
CA PRO A 46 20.91 11.89 -17.96
C PRO A 46 20.48 11.30 -16.60
N ARG A 47 19.52 10.39 -16.61
CA ARG A 47 19.20 9.58 -15.43
C ARG A 47 20.35 8.61 -15.16
N VAL A 48 20.75 8.48 -13.91
CA VAL A 48 21.73 7.49 -13.45
C VAL A 48 21.09 6.10 -13.50
N LEU A 49 21.87 5.08 -13.82
CA LEU A 49 21.41 3.69 -13.77
C LEU A 49 21.21 3.25 -12.32
N ASP A 50 20.21 2.41 -12.09
CA ASP A 50 19.79 1.95 -10.75
C ASP A 50 20.95 1.38 -9.91
N GLU A 51 21.95 0.75 -10.57
CA GLU A 51 23.15 0.22 -9.90
C GLU A 51 24.05 1.30 -9.27
N TYR A 52 24.03 2.52 -9.80
CA TYR A 52 24.91 3.62 -9.36
C TYR A 52 24.18 4.71 -8.58
N GLU A 53 22.85 4.71 -8.55
CA GLU A 53 22.07 5.75 -7.86
C GLU A 53 22.24 5.73 -6.35
N HIS A 54 22.50 4.56 -5.74
CA HIS A 54 22.75 4.44 -4.29
C HIS A 54 23.89 5.30 -3.76
N LYS A 55 24.86 5.68 -4.63
CA LYS A 55 25.97 6.58 -4.25
C LYS A 55 25.49 8.00 -3.93
N HIS A 56 24.34 8.39 -4.47
CA HIS A 56 23.76 9.71 -4.31
C HIS A 56 22.59 9.74 -3.32
N LEU A 57 22.10 8.57 -2.89
CA LEU A 57 20.99 8.44 -1.96
C LEU A 57 21.48 8.43 -0.50
N THR A 58 20.68 8.98 0.39
CA THR A 58 20.91 8.87 1.83
C THR A 58 20.55 7.46 2.32
N SER A 59 21.08 7.05 3.48
CA SER A 59 20.76 5.77 4.11
C SER A 59 19.25 5.55 4.32
N GLY A 60 18.52 6.62 4.64
CA GLY A 60 17.07 6.56 4.80
C GLY A 60 16.33 6.36 3.48
N GLN A 61 16.81 6.97 2.38
CA GLN A 61 16.26 6.79 1.03
C GLN A 61 16.51 5.37 0.52
N ILE A 62 17.72 4.85 0.71
CA ILE A 62 18.06 3.46 0.39
C ILE A 62 17.12 2.51 1.16
N LYS A 63 16.89 2.79 2.45
CA LYS A 63 15.97 1.98 3.26
C LYS A 63 14.52 2.06 2.79
N GLU A 64 14.07 3.20 2.28
CA GLU A 64 12.74 3.35 1.67
C GLU A 64 12.61 2.50 0.38
N GLU A 65 13.67 2.39 -0.43
CA GLU A 65 13.70 1.51 -1.61
C GLU A 65 13.69 0.04 -1.25
N GLU A 66 14.53 -0.39 -0.30
CA GLU A 66 14.56 -1.77 0.20
C GLU A 66 13.18 -2.23 0.71
N LEU A 67 12.46 -1.35 1.39
CA LEU A 67 11.11 -1.61 1.90
C LEU A 67 10.02 -1.44 0.83
N ALA A 68 10.39 -1.13 -0.40
CA ALA A 68 9.48 -0.81 -1.48
C ALA A 68 8.42 0.25 -1.10
N SER A 69 8.80 1.20 -0.25
CA SER A 69 7.93 2.31 0.17
C SER A 69 7.97 3.49 -0.78
N LYS A 70 9.16 3.81 -1.30
CA LYS A 70 9.42 4.77 -2.36
C LYS A 70 10.46 4.23 -3.34
N GLU A 71 10.46 4.79 -4.54
CA GLU A 71 11.51 4.65 -5.55
C GLU A 71 12.12 6.03 -5.79
N TYR A 72 13.42 6.06 -6.02
CA TYR A 72 14.12 7.30 -6.30
C TYR A 72 14.71 7.26 -7.70
N ASP A 73 14.55 8.34 -8.44
CA ASP A 73 15.24 8.56 -9.71
C ASP A 73 16.28 9.67 -9.49
N VAL A 74 17.52 9.43 -9.92
CA VAL A 74 18.65 10.33 -9.76
C VAL A 74 19.13 10.81 -11.12
N TRP A 75 19.35 12.11 -11.25
CA TRP A 75 19.95 12.76 -12.43
C TRP A 75 21.18 13.50 -11.99
N VAL A 76 22.28 13.31 -12.71
CA VAL A 76 23.55 13.97 -12.43
C VAL A 76 23.98 14.78 -13.64
N CYS A 77 24.32 16.04 -13.41
CA CYS A 77 24.92 16.91 -14.42
C CYS A 77 26.36 16.52 -14.66
N ARG A 78 26.77 16.41 -15.93
CA ARG A 78 28.15 16.08 -16.28
C ARG A 78 29.07 17.30 -16.26
N GLU A 79 28.51 18.50 -16.35
CA GLU A 79 29.27 19.75 -16.44
C GLU A 79 29.54 20.37 -15.07
N CYS A 80 28.58 20.29 -14.15
CA CYS A 80 28.67 20.95 -12.83
C CYS A 80 28.45 20.01 -11.64
N ASP A 81 28.36 18.69 -11.87
CA ASP A 81 28.11 17.65 -10.84
C ASP A 81 26.85 17.87 -9.98
N HIS A 82 25.95 18.74 -10.46
CA HIS A 82 24.67 18.95 -9.78
C HIS A 82 23.82 17.68 -9.78
N VAL A 83 23.33 17.29 -8.61
CA VAL A 83 22.50 16.09 -8.43
C VAL A 83 21.05 16.49 -8.16
N THR A 84 20.14 15.93 -8.94
CA THR A 84 18.70 16.08 -8.72
C THR A 84 18.10 14.72 -8.36
N ILE A 85 17.44 14.61 -7.19
CA ILE A 85 16.81 13.39 -6.72
C ILE A 85 15.31 13.60 -6.67
N LYS A 86 14.52 12.66 -7.21
CA LYS A 86 13.06 12.66 -7.09
C LYS A 86 12.57 11.33 -6.57
N GLY A 87 11.83 11.38 -5.44
CA GLY A 87 11.19 10.21 -4.84
C GLY A 87 9.74 10.05 -5.31
N PHE A 88 9.36 8.82 -5.63
CA PHE A 88 8.02 8.42 -6.04
C PHE A 88 7.49 7.38 -5.06
N ARG A 89 6.38 7.70 -4.39
CA ARG A 89 5.75 6.77 -3.45
C ARG A 89 5.13 5.61 -4.21
N ARG A 90 5.37 4.38 -3.76
CA ARG A 90 4.68 3.20 -4.29
C ARG A 90 3.25 3.14 -3.77
N TRP A 91 2.31 2.87 -4.67
CA TRP A 91 0.87 2.90 -4.39
C TRP A 91 0.46 1.93 -3.26
N PHE A 92 1.02 0.73 -3.24
CA PHE A 92 0.68 -0.32 -2.26
C PHE A 92 1.64 -0.41 -1.07
N SER A 93 2.41 0.65 -0.79
CA SER A 93 3.31 0.67 0.35
C SER A 93 2.54 0.62 1.66
N LYS A 94 2.86 -0.33 2.53
CA LYS A 94 2.32 -0.48 3.88
C LYS A 94 3.03 0.42 4.90
N GLN A 95 4.22 0.88 4.57
CA GLN A 95 5.06 1.71 5.42
C GLN A 95 4.47 3.10 5.60
N LYS A 96 4.55 3.60 6.83
CA LYS A 96 4.12 4.95 7.21
C LYS A 96 5.33 5.87 7.37
N LEU A 97 5.06 7.16 7.38
CA LEU A 97 6.06 8.18 7.67
C LEU A 97 6.50 8.08 9.14
N CYS A 98 7.79 7.93 9.38
CA CYS A 98 8.36 8.06 10.72
C CYS A 98 8.48 9.54 11.10
N LYS A 99 7.91 9.93 12.23
CA LYS A 99 7.94 11.33 12.71
C LYS A 99 9.33 11.78 13.12
N LYS A 100 10.22 10.85 13.52
CA LYS A 100 11.58 11.17 14.00
C LYS A 100 12.56 11.40 12.86
N CYS A 101 12.61 10.49 11.88
CA CYS A 101 13.59 10.57 10.81
C CYS A 101 13.02 11.08 9.47
N GLY A 102 11.69 11.23 9.31
CA GLY A 102 11.07 11.76 8.11
C GLY A 102 10.98 10.80 6.92
N TYR A 103 11.39 9.53 7.07
CA TYR A 103 11.32 8.52 6.02
C TYR A 103 10.10 7.61 6.16
N HIS A 104 9.60 7.05 5.04
CA HIS A 104 8.50 6.09 5.01
C HIS A 104 9.01 4.67 5.31
N THR A 105 9.55 4.47 6.48
CA THR A 105 10.18 3.23 6.95
C THR A 105 9.53 2.69 8.22
N LEU A 106 8.38 3.27 8.60
CA LEU A 106 7.65 2.88 9.79
C LEU A 106 6.71 1.73 9.49
N GLU A 107 6.84 0.63 10.18
CA GLU A 107 6.04 -0.58 10.02
C GLU A 107 5.34 -0.96 11.33
N SER A 108 4.11 -1.51 11.22
CA SER A 108 3.40 -2.08 12.37
C SER A 108 3.86 -3.51 12.60
N TYR A 109 4.31 -3.83 13.81
CA TYR A 109 4.72 -5.17 14.18
C TYR A 109 3.75 -5.87 15.15
N GLY A 110 2.79 -5.14 15.71
CA GLY A 110 1.78 -5.71 16.60
C GLY A 110 0.51 -4.87 16.64
N SER A 111 -0.60 -5.54 16.86
CA SER A 111 -1.90 -4.88 17.13
C SER A 111 -2.69 -5.73 18.09
N ALA A 112 -3.18 -5.14 19.18
CA ALA A 112 -4.00 -5.79 20.19
C ALA A 112 -5.19 -4.90 20.57
N VAL A 113 -6.33 -5.52 20.87
CA VAL A 113 -7.47 -4.82 21.46
C VAL A 113 -7.24 -4.78 22.96
N THR A 114 -7.06 -3.59 23.52
CA THR A 114 -6.84 -3.36 24.96
C THR A 114 -8.16 -3.34 25.72
N HIS A 115 -9.21 -2.79 25.07
CA HIS A 115 -10.57 -2.81 25.59
C HIS A 115 -11.54 -3.21 24.48
N ASN A 116 -12.34 -4.24 24.73
CA ASN A 116 -13.37 -4.64 23.79
C ASN A 116 -14.53 -3.63 23.81
N PRO A 117 -15.05 -3.22 22.63
CA PRO A 117 -16.24 -2.40 22.59
C PRO A 117 -17.45 -3.18 23.10
N THR A 118 -18.35 -2.48 23.79
CA THR A 118 -19.62 -3.02 24.24
C THR A 118 -20.78 -2.20 23.66
N ARG A 119 -22.02 -2.51 24.02
CA ARG A 119 -23.21 -1.71 23.66
C ARG A 119 -23.24 -0.35 24.35
N HIS A 120 -22.53 -0.20 25.47
CA HIS A 120 -22.56 0.99 26.31
C HIS A 120 -21.21 1.71 26.42
N SER A 121 -20.14 1.11 25.89
CA SER A 121 -18.78 1.69 25.91
C SER A 121 -18.02 1.45 24.61
N THR A 122 -17.19 2.41 24.26
CA THR A 122 -16.23 2.28 23.16
C THR A 122 -15.11 1.32 23.55
N GLY A 123 -14.53 0.64 22.56
CA GLY A 123 -13.33 -0.14 22.74
C GLY A 123 -12.06 0.66 22.38
N GLU A 124 -10.92 0.04 22.63
CA GLU A 124 -9.63 0.60 22.27
C GLU A 124 -8.73 -0.47 21.65
N ARG A 125 -8.04 -0.09 20.55
CA ARG A 125 -7.02 -0.91 19.90
C ARG A 125 -5.70 -0.20 19.94
N ARG A 126 -4.69 -0.85 20.51
CA ARG A 126 -3.30 -0.43 20.44
C ARG A 126 -2.65 -1.06 19.21
N THR A 127 -1.91 -0.27 18.46
CA THR A 127 -1.05 -0.74 17.35
C THR A 127 0.36 -0.24 17.59
N ASP A 128 1.30 -1.16 17.63
CA ASP A 128 2.71 -0.89 17.89
C ASP A 128 3.47 -0.77 16.56
N PHE A 129 4.29 0.26 16.45
CA PHE A 129 5.08 0.60 15.28
C PHE A 129 6.55 0.68 15.61
N GLN A 130 7.39 0.22 14.66
CA GLN A 130 8.84 0.39 14.70
C GLN A 130 9.33 0.95 13.37
N CYS A 131 10.28 1.87 13.45
CA CYS A 131 10.95 2.41 12.27
C CYS A 131 12.14 1.52 11.89
N ASN A 132 12.18 1.04 10.64
CA ASN A 132 13.26 0.20 10.13
C ASN A 132 14.56 0.98 9.82
N HIS A 133 14.54 2.33 9.88
CA HIS A 133 15.72 3.16 9.68
C HIS A 133 16.33 3.65 11.00
N CYS A 134 15.52 4.28 11.88
CA CYS A 134 16.03 4.88 13.11
C CYS A 134 15.69 4.08 14.38
N ASN A 135 15.05 2.91 14.24
CA ASN A 135 14.62 2.02 15.33
C ASN A 135 13.67 2.64 16.36
N GLU A 136 13.12 3.83 16.07
CA GLU A 136 12.12 4.47 16.93
C GLU A 136 10.88 3.61 17.04
N ARG A 137 10.35 3.50 18.26
CA ARG A 137 9.14 2.74 18.57
C ARG A 137 8.09 3.62 19.19
N TYR A 138 6.84 3.47 18.76
CA TYR A 138 5.70 4.11 19.39
C TYR A 138 4.42 3.34 19.17
N SER A 139 3.45 3.55 20.05
CA SER A 139 2.15 2.92 20.00
C SER A 139 1.10 3.96 19.62
N VAL A 140 0.16 3.57 18.78
CA VAL A 140 -0.99 4.39 18.41
C VAL A 140 -2.25 3.70 18.94
N PHE A 141 -3.06 4.44 19.68
CA PHE A 141 -4.35 3.97 20.18
C PHE A 141 -5.47 4.44 19.25
N LYS A 142 -6.34 3.52 18.89
CA LYS A 142 -7.52 3.78 18.07
C LYS A 142 -8.76 3.40 18.82
N ILE A 143 -9.70 4.34 18.98
CA ILE A 143 -11.00 4.07 19.57
C ILE A 143 -11.82 3.22 18.61
N LEU A 144 -12.39 2.13 19.10
CA LEU A 144 -13.33 1.28 18.39
C LEU A 144 -14.76 1.74 18.74
N PRO A 145 -15.66 1.86 17.75
CA PRO A 145 -17.03 2.27 18.01
C PRO A 145 -17.75 1.24 18.90
N MET A 146 -18.77 1.70 19.63
CA MET A 146 -19.68 0.83 20.37
C MET A 146 -20.37 -0.14 19.41
N ILE A 147 -20.72 -1.32 19.92
CA ILE A 147 -21.49 -2.31 19.17
C ILE A 147 -22.93 -1.79 19.04
N SER A 148 -23.36 -1.49 17.81
CA SER A 148 -24.74 -1.16 17.51
C SER A 148 -25.49 -2.41 17.03
N ASP A 149 -26.68 -2.63 17.52
CA ASP A 149 -27.54 -3.77 17.11
C ASP A 149 -28.04 -3.65 15.65
N ASN A 150 -27.67 -2.57 14.95
CA ASN A 150 -28.16 -2.26 13.62
C ASN A 150 -27.25 -2.76 12.48
N SER A 151 -26.46 -3.82 12.69
CA SER A 151 -25.69 -4.49 11.64
C SER A 151 -26.48 -5.59 10.93
N SER A 152 -27.78 -5.36 10.66
CA SER A 152 -28.61 -6.18 9.77
C SER A 152 -28.79 -5.48 8.40
N SER A 153 -27.71 -5.19 7.74
CA SER A 153 -27.67 -5.00 6.28
C SER A 153 -26.37 -5.56 5.73
N GLY A 154 -26.22 -6.85 5.95
CA GLY A 154 -25.32 -7.68 5.17
C GLY A 154 -25.89 -7.74 3.77
N SER A 155 -25.21 -7.15 2.81
CA SER A 155 -25.37 -7.44 1.41
C SER A 155 -25.18 -8.95 1.24
N GLY A 156 -26.28 -9.67 1.05
CA GLY A 156 -26.27 -11.10 0.80
C GLY A 156 -25.51 -11.40 -0.47
N PHE A 157 -24.34 -11.97 -0.35
CA PHE A 157 -23.73 -12.77 -1.40
C PHE A 157 -24.36 -14.16 -1.26
N SER A 158 -25.44 -14.42 -1.99
CA SER A 158 -25.97 -15.75 -2.20
C SER A 158 -25.03 -16.51 -3.14
N GLY A 159 -24.12 -17.29 -2.54
CA GLY A 159 -23.35 -18.32 -3.19
C GLY A 159 -23.81 -19.67 -2.67
N GLY A 160 -24.45 -20.44 -3.56
CA GLY A 160 -25.14 -21.66 -3.26
C GLY A 160 -24.30 -22.86 -2.83
N GLY A 161 -24.96 -23.74 -2.17
CA GLY A 161 -24.89 -25.19 -2.33
C GLY A 161 -23.70 -25.91 -1.73
N GLY A 162 -23.94 -26.71 -0.69
CA GLY A 162 -23.06 -27.76 -0.25
C GLY A 162 -23.55 -28.36 1.07
N GLY A 163 -24.40 -29.36 0.97
CA GLY A 163 -24.99 -30.10 2.08
C GLY A 163 -23.99 -31.02 2.78
N GLY A 164 -24.38 -31.43 3.96
CA GLY A 164 -23.91 -32.70 4.51
C GLY A 164 -23.35 -32.64 5.91
N GLY A 165 -24.01 -33.30 6.83
CA GLY A 165 -23.39 -33.96 7.94
C GLY A 165 -23.76 -33.46 9.35
N SER A 166 -24.96 -33.79 9.79
CA SER A 166 -25.26 -33.89 11.24
C SER A 166 -24.67 -35.18 11.82
N SER A 167 -23.69 -35.10 12.69
CA SER A 167 -23.26 -36.20 13.55
C SER A 167 -23.68 -35.92 14.95
N SER A 168 -24.78 -36.58 15.40
CA SER A 168 -25.18 -36.69 16.77
C SER A 168 -24.30 -37.71 17.50
N GLY A 169 -23.39 -37.25 18.34
CA GLY A 169 -22.60 -38.09 19.24
C GLY A 169 -23.24 -38.10 20.62
N GLY A 170 -23.91 -39.21 20.97
CA GLY A 170 -24.38 -39.47 22.29
C GLY A 170 -23.24 -39.74 23.28
N GLY A 171 -23.12 -38.94 24.34
CA GLY A 171 -22.22 -39.17 25.47
C GLY A 171 -22.91 -39.97 26.53
N ALA A 172 -22.41 -41.18 26.85
CA ALA A 172 -22.83 -42.00 27.97
C ALA A 172 -22.15 -41.51 29.23
N SER A 173 -22.93 -41.17 30.26
CA SER A 173 -22.52 -40.95 31.66
C SER A 173 -22.40 -42.29 32.35
N GLY A 174 -21.26 -42.63 32.87
CA GLY A 174 -20.98 -43.73 33.76
C GLY A 174 -20.50 -43.20 35.12
N SER A 175 -21.31 -43.37 36.16
CA SER A 175 -20.94 -43.17 37.56
C SER A 175 -20.33 -44.45 38.11
N TRP A 176 -19.20 -44.32 38.79
CA TRP A 176 -18.67 -45.16 39.83
C TRP A 176 -17.98 -44.29 40.89
#